data_1946a3a775e12e8a537aac72a08755eb
#
_entry.id   1946a3a775e12e8a537aac72a08755eb
#
_cell.length_a   1.000
_cell.length_b   1.000
_cell.length_c   1.000
_cell.angle_alpha   90.00
_cell.angle_beta   90.00
_cell.angle_gamma   90.00
#
_symmetry.space_group_name_H-M   'P 1'
#
loop_
_entity.id
_entity.type
_entity.pdbx_description
1 polymer ?
#
loop_
_entity_poly.entity_id
_entity_poly.type
_entity_poly.pdbx_seq_one_letter_code
_entity_poly.pdbx_strand_id
1 'polypeptide(L)'
;NKAEVVNTSNQSDILFRGIRTSAGNQTASLKSLQGISCWVLDEAEELVDEDIFDTIDLSIREKDIQNRVVLILNPVTKEHWIYKRFFESKGVEAGFNGSKGNICYIHSTYLDNKENLSSSFLERINSIKHNNFKKYQHKIMGGWLERAEGVVFDNWSIGEFNPDGLQTSCGMDFGFSIDPDSLTEVAIDRKKQ
;
A
#
# COMPACT_ATOMS: atom_id res chain seq x y z
N ASN A 1 -8.27 -24.87 -13.05
CA ASN A 1 -8.70 -23.80 -13.97
C ASN A 1 -7.64 -22.72 -13.97
N LYS A 2 -6.81 -22.68 -15.03
CA LYS A 2 -5.92 -21.54 -15.26
C LYS A 2 -6.78 -20.46 -15.90
N ALA A 3 -7.02 -19.35 -15.20
CA ALA A 3 -7.65 -18.20 -15.81
C ALA A 3 -6.60 -17.54 -16.71
N GLU A 4 -6.82 -17.58 -18.01
CA GLU A 4 -5.97 -16.93 -19.01
C GLU A 4 -6.85 -16.39 -20.15
N VAL A 5 -6.41 -15.32 -20.78
CA VAL A 5 -7.01 -14.75 -21.98
C VAL A 5 -5.93 -14.73 -23.07
N VAL A 6 -6.22 -15.35 -24.20
CA VAL A 6 -5.30 -15.47 -25.33
C VAL A 6 -5.79 -14.59 -26.48
N ASN A 7 -4.91 -13.74 -26.99
CA ASN A 7 -5.13 -13.00 -28.22
C ASN A 7 -4.77 -13.89 -29.41
N THR A 8 -5.78 -14.33 -30.17
CA THR A 8 -5.58 -15.25 -31.30
C THR A 8 -4.84 -14.61 -32.48
N SER A 9 -4.78 -13.28 -32.57
CA SER A 9 -4.13 -12.58 -33.67
C SER A 9 -2.61 -12.58 -33.58
N ASN A 10 -2.07 -12.45 -32.36
CA ASN A 10 -0.63 -12.32 -32.11
C ASN A 10 -0.07 -13.30 -31.08
N GLN A 11 -0.90 -14.20 -30.61
CA GLN A 11 -0.56 -15.25 -29.62
C GLN A 11 -0.08 -14.70 -28.28
N SER A 12 -0.35 -13.41 -27.97
CA SER A 12 -0.10 -12.89 -26.63
C SER A 12 -1.17 -13.36 -25.66
N ASP A 13 -0.81 -13.58 -24.42
CA ASP A 13 -1.70 -14.05 -23.37
C ASP A 13 -1.62 -13.20 -22.10
N ILE A 14 -2.71 -13.22 -21.35
CA ILE A 14 -2.81 -12.63 -20.02
C ILE A 14 -3.07 -13.77 -19.04
N LEU A 15 -2.18 -13.91 -18.07
CA LEU A 15 -2.27 -14.93 -17.03
C LEU A 15 -2.76 -14.28 -15.73
N PHE A 16 -3.87 -14.78 -15.17
CA PHE A 16 -4.36 -14.32 -13.88
C PHE A 16 -3.82 -15.21 -12.76
N ARG A 17 -3.19 -14.59 -11.77
CA ARG A 17 -2.58 -15.27 -10.62
C ARG A 17 -2.86 -14.49 -9.34
N GLY A 18 -3.19 -15.19 -8.26
CA GLY A 18 -3.27 -14.60 -6.93
C GLY A 18 -1.91 -14.59 -6.26
N ILE A 19 -1.62 -13.54 -5.53
CA ILE A 19 -0.48 -13.45 -4.60
C ILE A 19 -1.04 -13.74 -3.21
N ARG A 20 -0.59 -14.83 -2.56
CA ARG A 20 -0.91 -15.05 -1.16
C ARG A 20 0.12 -14.35 -0.29
N THR A 21 -0.38 -13.52 0.62
CA THR A 21 0.43 -12.79 1.61
C THR A 21 0.75 -13.61 2.87
N SER A 22 0.13 -14.79 3.06
CA SER A 22 0.36 -15.68 4.20
C SER A 22 1.01 -16.99 3.78
N ALA A 23 2.03 -17.37 4.54
CA ALA A 23 2.87 -18.58 4.50
C ALA A 23 2.37 -19.74 3.61
N GLY A 24 2.78 -19.77 2.36
CA GLY A 24 2.59 -20.93 1.49
C GLY A 24 3.09 -20.70 0.07
N ASN A 25 3.74 -21.67 -0.46
CA ASN A 25 4.50 -21.84 -1.71
C ASN A 25 3.99 -21.19 -3.04
N GLN A 26 3.11 -20.21 -3.03
CA GLN A 26 2.59 -19.60 -4.27
C GLN A 26 3.52 -18.58 -4.90
N THR A 27 4.36 -17.89 -4.13
CA THR A 27 5.40 -17.00 -4.67
C THR A 27 6.40 -17.80 -5.53
N ALA A 28 6.65 -19.05 -5.19
CA ALA A 28 7.50 -19.94 -5.98
C ALA A 28 6.92 -20.25 -7.38
N SER A 29 5.60 -20.32 -7.52
CA SER A 29 4.95 -20.54 -8.82
C SER A 29 5.01 -19.31 -9.73
N LEU A 30 5.07 -18.11 -9.18
CA LEU A 30 5.23 -16.86 -9.95
C LEU A 30 6.65 -16.70 -10.48
N LYS A 31 7.67 -17.14 -9.71
CA LYS A 31 9.08 -17.14 -10.14
C LYS A 31 9.37 -18.05 -11.32
N SER A 32 8.55 -19.07 -11.55
CA SER A 32 8.73 -20.04 -12.63
C SER A 32 8.10 -19.64 -13.96
N LEU A 33 7.40 -18.51 -14.00
CA LEU A 33 6.82 -17.97 -15.23
C LEU A 33 7.93 -17.45 -16.15
N GLN A 34 7.92 -17.92 -17.42
CA GLN A 34 8.83 -17.44 -18.46
C GLN A 34 8.04 -16.63 -19.49
N GLY A 35 8.71 -15.74 -20.20
CA GLY A 35 8.10 -14.94 -21.25
C GLY A 35 7.20 -13.80 -20.75
N ILE A 36 7.28 -13.46 -19.45
CA ILE A 36 6.48 -12.36 -18.88
C ILE A 36 7.20 -11.05 -19.05
N SER A 37 6.59 -10.15 -19.82
CA SER A 37 7.11 -8.80 -20.08
C SER A 37 6.32 -7.71 -19.36
N CYS A 38 5.13 -8.02 -18.86
CA CYS A 38 4.31 -7.05 -18.13
C CYS A 38 3.68 -7.72 -16.92
N TRP A 39 3.81 -7.08 -15.76
CA TRP A 39 3.12 -7.46 -14.53
C TRP A 39 2.20 -6.32 -14.10
N VAL A 40 0.91 -6.67 -13.94
CA VAL A 40 -0.08 -5.75 -13.40
C VAL A 40 -0.49 -6.28 -12.03
N LEU A 41 -0.23 -5.50 -10.98
CA LEU A 41 -0.66 -5.76 -9.62
C LEU A 41 -1.86 -4.86 -9.32
N ASP A 42 -3.04 -5.46 -9.29
CA ASP A 42 -4.28 -4.82 -8.88
C ASP A 42 -4.42 -4.89 -7.36
N GLU A 43 -5.02 -3.87 -6.75
CA GLU A 43 -5.10 -3.70 -5.30
C GLU A 43 -3.70 -3.81 -4.64
N ALA A 44 -2.72 -3.09 -5.21
CA ALA A 44 -1.32 -3.20 -4.80
C ALA A 44 -1.09 -2.78 -3.34
N GLU A 45 -2.00 -2.03 -2.74
CA GLU A 45 -2.00 -1.68 -1.32
C GLU A 45 -2.18 -2.87 -0.38
N GLU A 46 -2.74 -3.98 -0.87
CA GLU A 46 -2.89 -5.21 -0.09
C GLU A 46 -1.56 -6.00 0.02
N LEU A 47 -0.58 -5.68 -0.82
CA LEU A 47 0.74 -6.26 -0.73
C LEU A 47 1.60 -5.49 0.28
N VAL A 48 1.56 -5.91 1.52
CA VAL A 48 2.27 -5.25 2.64
C VAL A 48 3.77 -5.53 2.62
N ASP A 49 4.19 -6.67 2.10
CA ASP A 49 5.58 -7.15 2.09
C ASP A 49 6.30 -6.72 0.81
N GLU A 50 7.25 -5.79 0.93
CA GLU A 50 8.06 -5.29 -0.18
C GLU A 50 8.99 -6.37 -0.77
N ASP A 51 9.48 -7.32 0.03
CA ASP A 51 10.35 -8.39 -0.44
C ASP A 51 9.62 -9.34 -1.41
N ILE A 52 8.31 -9.51 -1.22
CA ILE A 52 7.46 -10.25 -2.16
C ILE A 52 7.38 -9.50 -3.49
N PHE A 53 7.20 -8.17 -3.44
CA PHE A 53 7.21 -7.34 -4.64
C PHE A 53 8.54 -7.47 -5.39
N ASP A 54 9.66 -7.27 -4.72
CA ASP A 54 10.99 -7.37 -5.33
C ASP A 54 11.26 -8.75 -5.93
N THR A 55 10.80 -9.79 -5.27
CA THR A 55 10.90 -11.16 -5.76
C THR A 55 10.19 -11.38 -7.10
N ILE A 56 9.01 -10.78 -7.28
CA ILE A 56 8.23 -10.89 -8.51
C ILE A 56 8.78 -9.95 -9.58
N ASP A 57 9.11 -8.72 -9.22
CA ASP A 57 9.69 -7.71 -10.12
C ASP A 57 10.95 -8.24 -10.80
N LEU A 58 11.86 -8.85 -10.05
CA LEU A 58 13.07 -9.50 -10.58
C LEU A 58 12.77 -10.68 -11.53
N SER A 59 11.56 -11.18 -11.55
CA SER A 59 11.13 -12.25 -12.47
C SER A 59 10.60 -11.71 -13.81
N ILE A 60 10.32 -10.40 -13.90
CA ILE A 60 9.86 -9.73 -15.12
C ILE A 60 11.09 -9.28 -15.92
N ARG A 61 11.60 -10.16 -16.75
CA ARG A 61 12.90 -9.99 -17.40
C ARG A 61 12.96 -10.57 -18.82
N GLU A 62 11.89 -10.42 -19.59
CA GLU A 62 11.88 -10.90 -20.97
C GLU A 62 12.90 -10.13 -21.81
N LYS A 63 13.62 -10.85 -22.69
CA LYS A 63 14.70 -10.30 -23.49
C LYS A 63 14.14 -9.56 -24.71
N ASP A 64 14.83 -8.50 -25.13
CA ASP A 64 14.52 -7.72 -26.33
C ASP A 64 13.14 -7.05 -26.37
N ILE A 65 12.54 -6.87 -25.18
CA ILE A 65 11.26 -6.19 -24.99
C ILE A 65 11.33 -5.25 -23.80
N GLN A 66 10.53 -4.18 -23.83
CA GLN A 66 10.41 -3.30 -22.67
C GLN A 66 9.57 -3.97 -21.59
N ASN A 67 10.21 -4.41 -20.52
CA ASN A 67 9.52 -4.93 -19.36
C ASN A 67 8.81 -3.81 -18.59
N ARG A 68 7.62 -4.09 -18.07
CA ARG A 68 6.78 -3.12 -17.35
C ARG A 68 6.18 -3.74 -16.09
N VAL A 69 6.11 -2.92 -15.05
CA VAL A 69 5.33 -3.22 -13.85
C VAL A 69 4.31 -2.10 -13.66
N VAL A 70 3.05 -2.47 -13.46
CA VAL A 70 1.94 -1.55 -13.25
C VAL A 70 1.33 -1.84 -11.89
N LEU A 71 1.31 -0.85 -11.02
CA LEU A 71 0.66 -0.91 -9.71
C LEU A 71 -0.64 -0.11 -9.77
N ILE A 72 -1.75 -0.76 -9.48
CA ILE A 72 -3.07 -0.14 -9.37
C ILE A 72 -3.45 -0.22 -7.90
N LEU A 73 -3.68 0.93 -7.26
CA LEU A 73 -3.90 0.99 -5.82
C LEU A 73 -4.83 2.12 -5.40
N ASN A 74 -5.48 1.92 -4.27
CA ASN A 74 -6.09 2.98 -3.50
C ASN A 74 -5.10 3.37 -2.40
N PRO A 75 -4.66 4.64 -2.32
CA PRO A 75 -3.71 5.07 -1.30
C PRO A 75 -4.16 4.71 0.11
N VAL A 76 -3.24 4.20 0.91
CA VAL A 76 -3.44 3.89 2.34
C VAL A 76 -2.66 4.88 3.21
N THR A 77 -1.71 4.44 4.02
CA THR A 77 -0.88 5.31 4.84
C THR A 77 0.47 5.58 4.18
N LYS A 78 1.10 6.69 4.52
CA LYS A 78 2.47 7.03 4.08
C LYS A 78 3.54 6.08 4.64
N GLU A 79 3.17 5.25 5.62
CA GLU A 79 4.05 4.21 6.16
C GLU A 79 4.22 3.03 5.21
N HIS A 80 3.30 2.85 4.27
CA HIS A 80 3.33 1.77 3.30
C HIS A 80 4.55 1.88 2.38
N TRP A 81 5.21 0.75 2.06
CA TRP A 81 6.42 0.70 1.24
C TRP A 81 6.25 1.34 -0.15
N ILE A 82 5.06 1.23 -0.77
CA ILE A 82 4.77 1.86 -2.07
C ILE A 82 4.94 3.38 -1.98
N TYR A 83 4.40 4.02 -0.91
CA TYR A 83 4.57 5.45 -0.73
C TYR A 83 6.05 5.81 -0.53
N LYS A 84 6.76 5.13 0.35
CA LYS A 84 8.18 5.38 0.63
C LYS A 84 9.04 5.22 -0.61
N ARG A 85 8.84 4.12 -1.35
CA ARG A 85 9.66 3.79 -2.52
C ARG A 85 9.35 4.65 -3.74
N PHE A 86 8.08 4.87 -4.04
CA PHE A 86 7.68 5.49 -5.30
C PHE A 86 7.29 6.97 -5.18
N PHE A 87 6.95 7.45 -4.00
CA PHE A 87 6.58 8.85 -3.80
C PHE A 87 7.64 9.60 -2.98
N GLU A 88 7.84 9.25 -1.73
CA GLU A 88 8.74 9.95 -0.81
C GLU A 88 10.18 9.95 -1.31
N SER A 89 10.77 8.79 -1.61
CA SER A 89 12.15 8.68 -2.11
C SER A 89 12.38 9.39 -3.45
N LYS A 90 11.32 9.61 -4.22
CA LYS A 90 11.36 10.30 -5.52
C LYS A 90 10.97 11.78 -5.41
N GLY A 91 10.56 12.25 -4.23
CA GLY A 91 10.04 13.60 -4.03
C GLY A 91 8.84 13.88 -4.94
N VAL A 92 7.91 12.95 -5.00
CA VAL A 92 6.65 13.05 -5.75
C VAL A 92 5.51 13.26 -4.77
N GLU A 93 4.73 14.32 -4.99
CA GLU A 93 3.57 14.62 -4.16
C GLU A 93 2.35 13.76 -4.56
N ALA A 94 1.45 13.56 -3.60
CA ALA A 94 0.17 12.91 -3.87
C ALA A 94 -0.63 13.69 -4.92
N GLY A 95 -1.31 12.97 -5.83
CA GLY A 95 -2.08 13.59 -6.91
C GLY A 95 -1.25 14.01 -8.13
N PHE A 96 0.05 13.76 -8.14
CA PHE A 96 0.89 14.05 -9.31
C PHE A 96 0.51 13.17 -10.49
N ASN A 97 0.39 13.79 -11.67
CA ASN A 97 0.21 13.13 -12.96
C ASN A 97 1.40 13.48 -13.85
N GLY A 98 2.12 12.47 -14.32
CA GLY A 98 3.28 12.67 -15.16
C GLY A 98 4.35 11.61 -14.97
N SER A 99 5.54 11.85 -15.53
CA SER A 99 6.67 10.93 -15.45
C SER A 99 7.82 11.54 -14.66
N LYS A 100 8.47 10.71 -13.84
CA LYS A 100 9.70 11.04 -13.13
C LYS A 100 10.70 9.89 -13.25
N GLY A 101 11.77 10.11 -14.02
CA GLY A 101 12.68 9.04 -14.39
C GLY A 101 11.97 7.98 -15.25
N ASN A 102 12.04 6.75 -14.83
CA ASN A 102 11.39 5.60 -15.49
C ASN A 102 10.00 5.27 -14.94
N ILE A 103 9.44 6.11 -14.09
CA ILE A 103 8.15 5.89 -13.45
C ILE A 103 7.13 6.87 -14.01
N CYS A 104 5.97 6.34 -14.42
CA CYS A 104 4.81 7.12 -14.83
C CYS A 104 3.77 7.05 -13.70
N TYR A 105 3.26 8.21 -13.28
CA TYR A 105 2.23 8.36 -12.26
C TYR A 105 0.94 8.78 -12.91
N ILE A 106 -0.12 8.07 -12.60
CA ILE A 106 -1.47 8.37 -13.07
C ILE A 106 -2.36 8.43 -11.83
N HIS A 107 -2.83 9.62 -11.51
CA HIS A 107 -3.79 9.83 -10.44
C HIS A 107 -5.16 10.12 -11.06
N SER A 108 -6.15 9.34 -10.70
CA SER A 108 -7.53 9.51 -11.16
C SER A 108 -8.49 9.53 -9.98
N THR A 109 -9.59 10.23 -10.15
CA THR A 109 -10.65 10.38 -9.17
C THR A 109 -12.01 10.19 -9.81
N TYR A 110 -13.09 10.25 -9.04
CA TYR A 110 -14.45 10.22 -9.58
C TYR A 110 -14.73 11.38 -10.56
N LEU A 111 -13.96 12.47 -10.48
CA LEU A 111 -14.14 13.62 -11.38
C LEU A 111 -13.80 13.29 -12.82
N ASP A 112 -12.85 12.37 -13.03
CA ASP A 112 -12.40 11.93 -14.35
C ASP A 112 -13.44 11.06 -15.07
N ASN A 113 -14.44 10.54 -14.32
CA ASN A 113 -15.49 9.67 -14.86
C ASN A 113 -16.89 10.11 -14.37
N LYS A 114 -17.06 11.38 -13.99
CA LYS A 114 -18.26 11.89 -13.35
C LYS A 114 -19.52 11.68 -14.17
N GLU A 115 -19.42 11.79 -15.49
CA GLU A 115 -20.54 11.67 -16.42
C GLU A 115 -21.17 10.27 -16.43
N ASN A 116 -20.41 9.26 -16.05
CA ASN A 116 -20.86 7.87 -16.00
C ASN A 116 -21.34 7.44 -14.59
N LEU A 117 -21.37 8.38 -13.62
CA LEU A 117 -21.78 8.09 -12.26
C LEU A 117 -23.25 8.46 -12.03
N SER A 118 -23.95 7.63 -11.26
CA SER A 118 -25.33 7.91 -10.91
C SER A 118 -25.46 9.15 -10.00
N SER A 119 -26.58 9.86 -10.11
CA SER A 119 -26.88 11.01 -9.25
C SER A 119 -26.86 10.66 -7.76
N SER A 120 -27.39 9.50 -7.39
CA SER A 120 -27.39 9.02 -6.01
C SER A 120 -25.96 8.76 -5.47
N PHE A 121 -25.03 8.32 -6.33
CA PHE A 121 -23.64 8.16 -5.95
C PHE A 121 -22.95 9.52 -5.75
N LEU A 122 -23.23 10.51 -6.62
CA LEU A 122 -22.70 11.85 -6.50
C LEU A 122 -23.23 12.58 -5.24
N GLU A 123 -24.50 12.39 -4.89
CA GLU A 123 -25.07 12.89 -3.64
C GLU A 123 -24.39 12.30 -2.41
N ARG A 124 -24.08 11.00 -2.45
CA ARG A 124 -23.30 10.33 -1.38
C ARG A 124 -21.90 10.91 -1.25
N ILE A 125 -21.20 11.14 -2.36
CA ILE A 125 -19.89 11.82 -2.35
C ILE A 125 -20.00 13.21 -1.72
N ASN A 126 -21.00 13.99 -2.11
CA ASN A 126 -21.22 15.31 -1.55
C ASN A 126 -21.50 15.26 -0.03
N SER A 127 -22.27 14.30 0.43
CA SER A 127 -22.51 14.08 1.86
C SER A 127 -21.22 13.77 2.61
N ILE A 128 -20.37 12.89 2.06
CA ILE A 128 -19.06 12.59 2.66
C ILE A 128 -18.20 13.86 2.71
N LYS A 129 -18.16 14.62 1.65
CA LYS A 129 -17.40 15.87 1.56
C LYS A 129 -17.77 16.88 2.65
N HIS A 130 -19.07 17.02 2.95
CA HIS A 130 -19.56 17.96 3.95
C HIS A 130 -19.39 17.43 5.39
N ASN A 131 -19.63 16.16 5.60
CA ASN A 131 -19.66 15.58 6.95
C ASN A 131 -18.30 15.08 7.43
N ASN A 132 -17.42 14.68 6.52
CA ASN A 132 -16.08 14.16 6.85
C ASN A 132 -15.10 14.46 5.71
N PHE A 133 -14.56 15.67 5.73
CA PHE A 133 -13.65 16.14 4.68
C PHE A 133 -12.35 15.31 4.63
N LYS A 134 -11.83 14.83 5.76
CA LYS A 134 -10.65 13.96 5.81
C LYS A 134 -10.91 12.64 5.06
N LYS A 135 -12.07 12.02 5.30
CA LYS A 135 -12.49 10.82 4.58
C LYS A 135 -12.69 11.09 3.09
N TYR A 136 -13.25 12.26 2.73
CA TYR A 136 -13.38 12.67 1.33
C TYR A 136 -12.02 12.77 0.65
N GLN A 137 -11.06 13.47 1.26
CA GLN A 137 -9.71 13.60 0.71
C GLN A 137 -9.02 12.26 0.52
N HIS A 138 -9.16 11.34 1.47
CA HIS A 138 -8.55 10.03 1.40
C HIS A 138 -9.28 9.09 0.43
N LYS A 139 -10.53 8.75 0.71
CA LYS A 139 -11.26 7.68 0.01
C LYS A 139 -11.83 8.08 -1.36
N ILE A 140 -12.11 9.38 -1.57
CA ILE A 140 -12.74 9.86 -2.79
C ILE A 140 -11.74 10.54 -3.71
N MET A 141 -10.79 11.30 -3.13
CA MET A 141 -9.78 12.02 -3.89
C MET A 141 -8.44 11.27 -3.96
N GLY A 142 -8.34 10.07 -3.40
CA GLY A 142 -7.13 9.24 -3.49
C GLY A 142 -5.91 9.83 -2.76
N GLY A 143 -6.13 10.51 -1.64
CA GLY A 143 -5.05 11.06 -0.83
C GLY A 143 -4.45 10.02 0.11
N TRP A 144 -3.14 10.05 0.32
CA TRP A 144 -2.44 9.25 1.32
C TRP A 144 -2.75 9.75 2.74
N LEU A 145 -2.93 8.83 3.69
CA LEU A 145 -3.08 9.16 5.10
C LEU A 145 -1.70 9.31 5.76
N GLU A 146 -1.57 10.30 6.64
CA GLU A 146 -0.36 10.47 7.45
C GLU A 146 -0.16 9.30 8.42
N ARG A 147 -1.27 8.79 8.99
CA ARG A 147 -1.29 7.66 9.94
C ARG A 147 -2.54 6.81 9.72
N ALA A 148 -2.50 5.57 10.18
CA ALA A 148 -3.65 4.67 10.13
C ALA A 148 -4.87 5.29 10.86
N GLU A 149 -6.07 5.04 10.33
CA GLU A 149 -7.32 5.41 11.03
C GLU A 149 -7.46 4.53 12.29
N GLY A 150 -7.88 5.15 13.39
CA GLY A 150 -8.09 4.44 14.65
C GLY A 150 -6.88 4.36 15.58
N VAL A 151 -5.83 5.12 15.31
CA VAL A 151 -4.72 5.28 16.25
C VAL A 151 -5.24 5.91 17.54
N VAL A 152 -5.09 5.20 18.66
CA VAL A 152 -5.56 5.65 19.98
C VAL A 152 -4.76 6.86 20.45
N PHE A 153 -3.46 6.89 20.14
CA PHE A 153 -2.57 8.00 20.47
C PHE A 153 -2.01 8.61 19.18
N ASP A 154 -2.30 9.86 18.92
CA ASP A 154 -1.90 10.59 17.72
C ASP A 154 -0.75 11.58 17.97
N ASN A 155 -0.43 11.84 19.23
CA ASN A 155 0.54 12.85 19.70
C ASN A 155 1.80 12.23 20.34
N TRP A 156 2.28 11.11 19.83
CA TRP A 156 3.51 10.49 20.31
C TRP A 156 4.71 10.82 19.39
N SER A 157 5.89 10.68 19.96
CA SER A 157 7.16 10.79 19.22
C SER A 157 8.14 9.73 19.71
N ILE A 158 9.05 9.33 18.81
CA ILE A 158 10.17 8.45 19.17
C ILE A 158 11.30 9.33 19.70
N GLY A 159 11.87 8.96 20.85
CA GLY A 159 12.97 9.67 21.46
C GLY A 159 13.63 8.83 22.55
N GLU A 160 14.64 9.41 23.19
CA GLU A 160 15.26 8.79 24.37
C GLU A 160 14.27 8.76 25.53
N PHE A 161 14.17 7.61 26.19
CA PHE A 161 13.35 7.42 27.38
C PHE A 161 14.26 7.34 28.61
N ASN A 162 14.11 8.30 29.51
CA ASN A 162 14.80 8.28 30.81
C ASN A 162 13.75 8.20 31.94
N PRO A 163 13.64 7.07 32.64
CA PRO A 163 12.69 6.88 33.72
C PRO A 163 13.17 7.37 35.06
N ASP A 164 14.39 7.94 35.18
CA ASP A 164 14.98 8.35 36.44
C ASP A 164 14.07 9.30 37.22
N GLY A 165 13.75 8.93 38.47
CA GLY A 165 12.89 9.71 39.35
C GLY A 165 11.38 9.64 39.04
N LEU A 166 10.97 8.81 38.08
CA LEU A 166 9.58 8.56 37.76
C LEU A 166 9.14 7.21 38.33
N GLN A 167 7.84 7.10 38.57
CA GLN A 167 7.24 5.80 38.89
C GLN A 167 7.10 4.99 37.60
N THR A 168 7.76 3.84 37.55
CA THR A 168 7.70 2.93 36.41
C THR A 168 6.82 1.73 36.67
N SER A 169 6.32 1.13 35.60
CA SER A 169 5.63 -0.14 35.59
C SER A 169 6.00 -0.91 34.33
N CYS A 170 6.11 -2.22 34.43
CA CYS A 170 6.40 -3.09 33.29
C CYS A 170 5.16 -3.91 32.94
N GLY A 171 4.88 -3.99 31.64
CA GLY A 171 3.89 -4.91 31.08
C GLY A 171 4.59 -5.93 30.19
N MET A 172 4.16 -7.19 30.26
CA MET A 172 4.68 -8.26 29.43
C MET A 172 3.53 -8.88 28.64
N ASP A 173 3.74 -9.05 27.36
CA ASP A 173 2.89 -9.81 26.46
C ASP A 173 3.65 -11.05 25.99
N PHE A 174 3.03 -12.22 26.16
CA PHE A 174 3.64 -13.49 25.79
C PHE A 174 3.27 -13.81 24.36
N GLY A 175 4.25 -13.93 23.51
CA GLY A 175 4.09 -14.41 22.16
C GLY A 175 3.64 -15.87 22.10
N PHE A 176 2.99 -16.25 21.01
CA PHE A 176 2.61 -17.63 20.77
C PHE A 176 3.27 -18.13 19.48
N SER A 177 4.00 -19.26 19.60
CA SER A 177 4.68 -19.94 18.48
C SER A 177 5.82 -19.10 17.89
N ILE A 178 5.59 -18.37 16.79
CA ILE A 178 6.59 -17.55 16.10
C ILE A 178 6.55 -16.07 16.54
N ASP A 179 5.55 -15.68 17.29
CA ASP A 179 5.45 -14.31 17.80
C ASP A 179 6.44 -14.12 18.95
N PRO A 180 7.27 -13.06 18.94
CA PRO A 180 8.19 -12.80 20.05
C PRO A 180 7.46 -12.34 21.30
N ASP A 181 8.02 -12.65 22.46
CA ASP A 181 7.60 -12.04 23.73
C ASP A 181 7.93 -10.54 23.70
N SER A 182 7.04 -9.74 24.24
CA SER A 182 7.21 -8.28 24.36
C SER A 182 7.22 -7.85 25.82
N LEU A 183 8.27 -7.13 26.22
CA LEU A 183 8.36 -6.49 27.53
C LEU A 183 8.44 -4.97 27.34
N THR A 184 7.46 -4.26 27.91
CA THR A 184 7.36 -2.81 27.80
C THR A 184 7.46 -2.18 29.18
N GLU A 185 8.41 -1.24 29.37
CA GLU A 185 8.47 -0.37 30.54
C GLU A 185 7.77 0.94 30.23
N VAL A 186 6.93 1.39 31.15
CA VAL A 186 6.22 2.67 31.06
C VAL A 186 6.49 3.52 32.30
N ALA A 187 6.58 4.82 32.11
CA ALA A 187 6.66 5.80 33.19
C ALA A 187 5.71 6.97 32.92
N ILE A 188 5.18 7.57 34.00
CA ILE A 188 4.27 8.71 33.88
C ILE A 188 4.95 9.93 34.54
N ASP A 189 5.24 10.92 33.72
CA ASP A 189 5.67 12.25 34.22
C ASP A 189 4.46 13.17 34.38
N ARG A 190 3.91 13.22 35.58
CA ARG A 190 2.73 14.06 35.90
C ARG A 190 3.01 15.57 35.87
N LYS A 191 4.27 15.99 35.76
CA LYS A 191 4.63 17.41 35.66
C LYS A 191 4.60 17.93 34.24
N LYS A 192 4.56 17.04 33.26
CA LYS A 192 4.52 17.37 31.82
C LYS A 192 3.15 17.14 31.17
N GLN A 193 2.13 16.88 31.98
CA GLN A 193 0.74 16.76 31.51
C GLN A 193 0.08 18.13 31.35
#